data_17dadafc9f96766002e8308a7a77cba9
#
_entry.id   17dadafc9f96766002e8308a7a77cba9
#
_cell.length_a   1.000
_cell.length_b   1.000
_cell.length_c   1.000
_cell.angle_alpha   90.00
_cell.angle_beta   90.00
_cell.angle_gamma   90.00
#
_symmetry.space_group_name_H-M   'P 1'
#
loop_
_entity.id
_entity.type
_entity.pdbx_description
1 polymer ?
#
loop_
_entity_poly.entity_id
_entity_poly.type
_entity_poly.pdbx_seq_one_letter_code
_entity_poly.pdbx_strand_id
1 'polypeptide(L)'
;MLFYLEEVFHMSVSYIEINRSALRHNLRVIRSHLPAHVDCTAVVKADAYGHGASETMRIALEEGYNSAAVARVEEGVALRKDGFTCPVFTLGLPLPEEAETAVKYDLIVPVDDTVELEPFEEAAESQGKILEVWLPIDTGMNRIGTHPEDVEGFLEKLKKYPHIHIHGTFTHMAKADIHDKTTARKQLEKFEEALSHMPQRLEKGFIISAANSAGVLDMPESWYNLARPGIILYGPHPSDEMDNMWDLEYPMRLISHITHVQVLRKGEAIGYGGTYVAEEDMRTATIPIGYADGFHRALSNKGSVLVNGKRHRIIGRICMDQMMITAGDDVQVGDEVVLLGRQGDEVIYPEEIAAIVNTIPHEVMCGLKRVPRIYVDE
;
A
#
# COMPACT_ATOMS: atom_id res chain seq x y z
N MET A 1 -17.60 22.18 -7.03
CA MET A 1 -17.05 21.13 -6.18
C MET A 1 -15.53 21.12 -6.17
N LEU A 2 -14.84 21.24 -7.31
CA LEU A 2 -13.35 21.39 -7.35
C LEU A 2 -12.86 22.67 -6.63
N PHE A 3 -13.47 23.82 -6.86
CA PHE A 3 -13.10 25.08 -6.18
C PHE A 3 -13.24 25.02 -4.65
N TYR A 4 -14.20 24.26 -4.13
CA TYR A 4 -14.40 24.10 -2.68
C TYR A 4 -13.34 23.20 -2.04
N LEU A 5 -12.77 22.27 -2.81
CA LEU A 5 -11.67 21.41 -2.35
C LEU A 5 -10.36 22.21 -2.28
N GLU A 6 -10.03 23.04 -3.26
CA GLU A 6 -8.82 23.88 -3.23
C GLU A 6 -8.82 24.89 -2.06
N GLU A 7 -9.96 25.50 -1.74
CA GLU A 7 -10.07 26.41 -0.58
C GLU A 7 -9.92 25.68 0.77
N VAL A 8 -10.42 24.45 0.91
CA VAL A 8 -10.28 23.64 2.13
C VAL A 8 -8.84 23.15 2.31
N PHE A 9 -8.13 22.86 1.22
CA PHE A 9 -6.72 22.45 1.26
C PHE A 9 -5.79 23.56 1.80
N HIS A 10 -6.04 24.83 1.49
CA HIS A 10 -5.28 25.95 2.05
C HIS A 10 -5.56 26.21 3.54
N MET A 11 -6.55 25.54 4.16
CA MET A 11 -6.94 25.74 5.56
C MET A 11 -6.54 24.58 6.48
N SER A 12 -6.02 23.46 5.95
CA SER A 12 -5.63 22.35 6.82
C SER A 12 -4.23 22.56 7.39
N VAL A 13 -4.15 22.59 8.72
CA VAL A 13 -2.89 22.76 9.46
C VAL A 13 -2.01 21.50 9.37
N SER A 14 -2.64 20.35 9.12
CA SER A 14 -1.97 19.05 8.95
C SER A 14 -2.36 18.43 7.62
N TYR A 15 -1.38 17.94 6.86
CA TYR A 15 -1.59 17.35 5.55
C TYR A 15 -0.49 16.31 5.22
N ILE A 16 -0.82 15.42 4.29
CA ILE A 16 0.13 14.51 3.66
C ILE A 16 0.59 15.15 2.35
N GLU A 17 1.88 15.31 2.18
CA GLU A 17 2.50 15.71 0.93
C GLU A 17 3.01 14.45 0.20
N ILE A 18 2.63 14.31 -1.07
CA ILE A 18 3.09 13.24 -1.95
C ILE A 18 3.93 13.85 -3.08
N ASN A 19 5.20 13.50 -3.08
CA ASN A 19 6.15 13.88 -4.12
C ASN A 19 5.97 12.97 -5.34
N ARG A 20 5.46 13.52 -6.45
CA ARG A 20 5.26 12.79 -7.71
C ARG A 20 6.58 12.38 -8.36
N SER A 21 7.62 13.20 -8.23
CA SER A 21 8.92 12.90 -8.81
C SER A 21 9.57 11.69 -8.15
N ALA A 22 9.49 11.60 -6.82
CA ALA A 22 9.95 10.43 -6.05
C ALA A 22 9.15 9.17 -6.41
N LEU A 23 7.82 9.28 -6.53
CA LEU A 23 6.98 8.16 -6.96
C LEU A 23 7.35 7.71 -8.39
N ARG A 24 7.56 8.66 -9.30
CA ARG A 24 7.98 8.40 -10.69
C ARG A 24 9.35 7.74 -10.73
N HIS A 25 10.30 8.20 -9.91
CA HIS A 25 11.62 7.58 -9.77
C HIS A 25 11.49 6.09 -9.41
N ASN A 26 10.74 5.76 -8.37
CA ASN A 26 10.55 4.37 -7.94
C ASN A 26 9.95 3.50 -9.05
N LEU A 27 8.91 3.98 -9.73
CA LEU A 27 8.28 3.27 -10.83
C LEU A 27 9.28 2.97 -11.96
N ARG A 28 10.13 3.95 -12.32
CA ARG A 28 11.19 3.78 -13.33
C ARG A 28 12.26 2.79 -12.87
N VAL A 29 12.75 2.92 -11.64
CA VAL A 29 13.75 2.00 -11.08
C VAL A 29 13.23 0.57 -11.15
N ILE A 30 12.02 0.31 -10.65
CA ILE A 30 11.43 -1.03 -10.68
C ILE A 30 11.28 -1.53 -12.12
N ARG A 31 10.73 -0.72 -13.02
CA ARG A 31 10.53 -1.11 -14.42
C ARG A 31 11.84 -1.41 -15.15
N SER A 32 12.91 -0.67 -14.83
CA SER A 32 14.23 -0.84 -15.46
C SER A 32 14.93 -2.15 -15.11
N HIS A 33 14.59 -2.76 -13.98
CA HIS A 33 15.15 -4.05 -13.56
C HIS A 33 14.39 -5.25 -14.13
N LEU A 34 13.18 -5.05 -14.63
CA LEU A 34 12.37 -6.13 -15.18
C LEU A 34 12.58 -6.27 -16.70
N PRO A 35 12.73 -7.50 -17.22
CA PRO A 35 12.82 -7.75 -18.66
C PRO A 35 11.59 -7.22 -19.42
N ALA A 36 11.75 -6.92 -20.70
CA ALA A 36 10.67 -6.37 -21.52
C ALA A 36 9.43 -7.28 -21.67
N HIS A 37 9.60 -8.59 -21.49
CA HIS A 37 8.50 -9.56 -21.55
C HIS A 37 7.72 -9.72 -20.23
N VAL A 38 8.20 -9.09 -19.16
CA VAL A 38 7.52 -9.07 -17.86
C VAL A 38 6.74 -7.77 -17.74
N ASP A 39 5.43 -7.86 -17.73
CA ASP A 39 4.56 -6.72 -17.48
C ASP A 39 4.56 -6.34 -16.00
N CYS A 40 4.23 -5.09 -15.71
CA CYS A 40 4.10 -4.59 -14.34
C CYS A 40 2.66 -4.15 -14.06
N THR A 41 2.08 -4.67 -12.99
CA THR A 41 0.86 -4.14 -12.42
C THR A 41 1.16 -3.29 -11.19
N ALA A 42 0.67 -2.06 -11.14
CA ALA A 42 0.81 -1.23 -9.96
C ALA A 42 -0.17 -1.69 -8.88
N VAL A 43 0.35 -2.11 -7.71
CA VAL A 43 -0.51 -2.49 -6.59
C VAL A 43 -0.90 -1.23 -5.82
N VAL A 44 -2.13 -0.75 -6.09
CA VAL A 44 -2.68 0.52 -5.57
C VAL A 44 -3.82 0.34 -4.57
N LYS A 45 -3.92 -0.84 -3.96
CA LYS A 45 -4.89 -1.13 -2.89
C LYS A 45 -4.70 -0.22 -1.67
N ALA A 46 -5.73 -0.10 -0.84
CA ALA A 46 -5.75 0.78 0.33
C ALA A 46 -5.39 2.22 -0.03
N ASP A 47 -5.97 2.71 -1.15
CA ASP A 47 -5.72 4.03 -1.70
C ASP A 47 -4.22 4.27 -1.97
N ALA A 48 -3.57 3.31 -2.67
CA ALA A 48 -2.14 3.29 -2.95
C ALA A 48 -1.30 3.40 -1.67
N TYR A 49 -1.62 2.57 -0.66
CA TYR A 49 -0.95 2.60 0.66
C TYR A 49 -0.97 4.01 1.30
N GLY A 50 -2.06 4.76 1.07
CA GLY A 50 -2.22 6.13 1.56
C GLY A 50 -1.70 7.22 0.63
N HIS A 51 -1.12 6.90 -0.54
CA HIS A 51 -0.55 7.87 -1.49
C HIS A 51 -1.55 8.43 -2.49
N GLY A 52 -2.77 7.85 -2.58
CA GLY A 52 -3.79 8.20 -3.56
C GLY A 52 -3.74 7.32 -4.80
N ALA A 53 -4.74 6.41 -4.94
CA ALA A 53 -4.74 5.39 -5.97
C ALA A 53 -4.78 5.98 -7.39
N SER A 54 -5.63 6.97 -7.63
CA SER A 54 -5.79 7.57 -8.95
C SER A 54 -4.56 8.32 -9.43
N GLU A 55 -3.92 9.10 -8.54
CA GLU A 55 -2.69 9.82 -8.90
C GLU A 55 -1.53 8.86 -9.13
N THR A 56 -1.35 7.88 -8.23
CA THR A 56 -0.34 6.83 -8.40
C THR A 56 -0.54 6.08 -9.71
N MET A 57 -1.78 5.70 -10.04
CA MET A 57 -2.07 4.95 -11.26
C MET A 57 -1.82 5.77 -12.52
N ARG A 58 -2.13 7.08 -12.51
CA ARG A 58 -1.82 7.98 -13.64
C ARG A 58 -0.32 7.99 -13.94
N ILE A 59 0.50 8.19 -12.89
CA ILE A 59 1.96 8.20 -13.03
C ILE A 59 2.47 6.81 -13.47
N ALA A 60 1.92 5.73 -12.90
CA ALA A 60 2.32 4.37 -13.27
C ALA A 60 2.09 4.06 -14.75
N LEU A 61 0.95 4.48 -15.32
CA LEU A 61 0.66 4.33 -16.76
C LEU A 61 1.66 5.11 -17.62
N GLU A 62 2.04 6.33 -17.21
CA GLU A 62 3.06 7.14 -17.90
C GLU A 62 4.43 6.46 -17.89
N GLU A 63 4.76 5.70 -16.84
CA GLU A 63 6.03 4.99 -16.66
C GLU A 63 6.00 3.53 -17.17
N GLY A 64 4.98 3.17 -17.97
CA GLY A 64 4.90 1.90 -18.68
C GLY A 64 4.35 0.72 -17.89
N TYR A 65 3.68 0.99 -16.77
CA TYR A 65 2.81 0.00 -16.14
C TYR A 65 1.51 -0.09 -16.96
N ASN A 66 0.96 -1.27 -17.08
CA ASN A 66 -0.18 -1.49 -17.99
C ASN A 66 -1.47 -1.96 -17.28
N SER A 67 -1.42 -2.13 -15.97
CA SER A 67 -2.55 -2.61 -15.18
C SER A 67 -2.46 -2.16 -13.73
N ALA A 68 -3.59 -2.23 -13.02
CA ALA A 68 -3.70 -1.98 -11.59
C ALA A 68 -4.08 -3.25 -10.83
N ALA A 69 -3.59 -3.38 -9.58
CA ALA A 69 -4.10 -4.38 -8.65
C ALA A 69 -4.60 -3.72 -7.36
N VAL A 70 -5.83 -4.04 -7.00
CA VAL A 70 -6.52 -3.52 -5.81
C VAL A 70 -6.94 -4.68 -4.91
N ALA A 71 -7.38 -4.40 -3.68
CA ALA A 71 -7.79 -5.47 -2.77
C ALA A 71 -9.22 -5.93 -3.03
N ARG A 72 -10.14 -5.00 -3.37
CA ARG A 72 -11.59 -5.21 -3.37
C ARG A 72 -12.24 -4.63 -4.62
N VAL A 73 -13.45 -5.10 -4.90
CA VAL A 73 -14.27 -4.63 -6.03
C VAL A 73 -14.53 -3.12 -5.95
N GLU A 74 -14.84 -2.58 -4.77
CA GLU A 74 -15.10 -1.13 -4.62
C GLU A 74 -13.90 -0.25 -4.96
N GLU A 75 -12.67 -0.70 -4.70
CA GLU A 75 -11.45 0.02 -5.08
C GLU A 75 -11.26 0.03 -6.62
N GLY A 76 -11.58 -1.11 -7.27
CA GLY A 76 -11.57 -1.20 -8.73
C GLY A 76 -12.62 -0.30 -9.37
N VAL A 77 -13.83 -0.25 -8.79
CA VAL A 77 -14.91 0.66 -9.21
C VAL A 77 -14.47 2.13 -9.09
N ALA A 78 -13.76 2.48 -8.03
CA ALA A 78 -13.25 3.84 -7.87
C ALA A 78 -12.30 4.22 -9.02
N LEU A 79 -11.35 3.37 -9.37
CA LEU A 79 -10.46 3.58 -10.52
C LEU A 79 -11.23 3.73 -11.83
N ARG A 80 -12.26 2.89 -12.08
CA ARG A 80 -13.12 3.00 -13.28
C ARG A 80 -13.87 4.33 -13.33
N LYS A 81 -14.41 4.80 -12.20
CA LYS A 81 -15.08 6.10 -12.09
C LYS A 81 -14.14 7.27 -12.35
N ASP A 82 -12.86 7.12 -11.99
CA ASP A 82 -11.82 8.11 -12.28
C ASP A 82 -11.28 8.03 -13.72
N GLY A 83 -11.87 7.15 -14.56
CA GLY A 83 -11.64 7.08 -16.01
C GLY A 83 -10.54 6.12 -16.45
N PHE A 84 -9.99 5.29 -15.57
CA PHE A 84 -8.99 4.30 -15.94
C PHE A 84 -9.61 3.14 -16.72
N THR A 85 -9.05 2.82 -17.89
CA THR A 85 -9.51 1.75 -18.80
C THR A 85 -8.55 0.54 -18.84
N CYS A 86 -7.36 0.64 -18.25
CA CYS A 86 -6.41 -0.47 -18.16
C CYS A 86 -7.03 -1.68 -17.41
N PRO A 87 -6.49 -2.90 -17.55
CA PRO A 87 -6.88 -4.03 -16.72
C PRO A 87 -6.78 -3.71 -15.22
N VAL A 88 -7.81 -4.05 -14.46
CA VAL A 88 -7.86 -3.89 -13.00
C VAL A 88 -8.12 -5.24 -12.36
N PHE A 89 -7.12 -5.74 -11.66
CA PHE A 89 -7.16 -7.00 -10.92
C PHE A 89 -7.60 -6.75 -9.48
N THR A 90 -8.57 -7.51 -8.97
CA THR A 90 -8.78 -7.60 -7.53
C THR A 90 -7.95 -8.75 -6.95
N LEU A 91 -7.46 -8.60 -5.73
CA LEU A 91 -6.58 -9.56 -5.05
C LEU A 91 -7.32 -10.40 -3.99
N GLY A 92 -8.46 -9.93 -3.52
CA GLY A 92 -9.35 -10.63 -2.59
C GLY A 92 -10.50 -11.29 -3.33
N LEU A 93 -10.94 -12.46 -2.86
CA LEU A 93 -12.11 -13.16 -3.41
C LEU A 93 -13.35 -12.28 -3.28
N PRO A 94 -14.16 -12.16 -4.34
CA PRO A 94 -15.40 -11.41 -4.30
C PRO A 94 -16.52 -12.21 -3.63
N LEU A 95 -17.48 -11.50 -3.07
CA LEU A 95 -18.73 -12.10 -2.60
C LEU A 95 -19.76 -12.19 -3.75
N PRO A 96 -20.74 -13.10 -3.67
CA PRO A 96 -21.81 -13.21 -4.68
C PRO A 96 -22.53 -11.90 -4.99
N GLU A 97 -22.73 -11.05 -3.98
CA GLU A 97 -23.41 -9.75 -4.10
C GLU A 97 -22.59 -8.72 -4.92
N GLU A 98 -21.31 -8.98 -5.13
CA GLU A 98 -20.43 -8.11 -5.92
C GLU A 98 -20.40 -8.47 -7.42
N ALA A 99 -21.02 -9.60 -7.81
CA ALA A 99 -20.97 -10.14 -9.15
C ALA A 99 -21.42 -9.14 -10.22
N GLU A 100 -22.62 -8.55 -10.08
CA GLU A 100 -23.13 -7.55 -11.02
C GLU A 100 -22.18 -6.36 -11.18
N THR A 101 -21.58 -5.93 -10.07
CA THR A 101 -20.67 -4.80 -10.05
C THR A 101 -19.34 -5.15 -10.71
N ALA A 102 -18.77 -6.31 -10.43
CA ALA A 102 -17.53 -6.77 -11.03
C ALA A 102 -17.64 -6.85 -12.55
N VAL A 103 -18.73 -7.45 -13.06
CA VAL A 103 -19.02 -7.55 -14.50
C VAL A 103 -19.27 -6.17 -15.11
N LYS A 104 -20.08 -5.33 -14.47
CA LYS A 104 -20.41 -3.98 -14.96
C LYS A 104 -19.18 -3.13 -15.22
N TYR A 105 -18.22 -3.21 -14.32
CA TYR A 105 -17.01 -2.39 -14.35
C TYR A 105 -15.80 -3.08 -14.97
N ASP A 106 -15.99 -4.22 -15.64
CA ASP A 106 -14.94 -4.99 -16.32
C ASP A 106 -13.71 -5.20 -15.42
N LEU A 107 -13.95 -5.71 -14.19
CA LEU A 107 -12.89 -6.05 -13.25
C LEU A 107 -12.47 -7.51 -13.43
N ILE A 108 -11.18 -7.79 -13.31
CA ILE A 108 -10.63 -9.15 -13.30
C ILE A 108 -10.59 -9.61 -11.85
N VAL A 109 -11.54 -10.50 -11.49
CA VAL A 109 -11.69 -10.95 -10.11
C VAL A 109 -11.07 -12.32 -9.87
N PRO A 110 -10.50 -12.62 -8.69
CA PRO A 110 -10.03 -13.95 -8.38
C PRO A 110 -11.23 -14.87 -8.10
N VAL A 111 -11.13 -16.10 -8.58
CA VAL A 111 -12.06 -17.17 -8.25
C VAL A 111 -11.28 -18.44 -7.92
N ASP A 112 -11.69 -19.14 -6.87
CA ASP A 112 -11.18 -20.44 -6.47
C ASP A 112 -12.33 -21.43 -6.27
N ASP A 113 -12.04 -22.63 -5.81
CA ASP A 113 -13.01 -23.70 -5.61
C ASP A 113 -14.08 -23.39 -4.54
N THR A 114 -13.86 -22.36 -3.71
CA THR A 114 -14.80 -21.91 -2.65
C THR A 114 -15.78 -20.85 -3.14
N VAL A 115 -15.52 -20.18 -4.27
CA VAL A 115 -16.41 -19.15 -4.81
C VAL A 115 -17.63 -19.77 -5.47
N GLU A 116 -18.82 -19.24 -5.14
CA GLU A 116 -20.06 -19.55 -5.85
C GLU A 116 -20.06 -18.87 -7.22
N LEU A 117 -19.96 -19.65 -8.30
CA LEU A 117 -19.78 -19.12 -9.66
C LEU A 117 -21.10 -18.73 -10.34
N GLU A 118 -22.24 -19.32 -9.92
CA GLU A 118 -23.56 -19.07 -10.49
C GLU A 118 -23.93 -17.57 -10.54
N PRO A 119 -23.79 -16.77 -9.46
CA PRO A 119 -24.11 -15.35 -9.49
C PRO A 119 -23.26 -14.57 -10.51
N PHE A 120 -22.00 -14.96 -10.70
CA PHE A 120 -21.10 -14.31 -11.65
C PHE A 120 -21.44 -14.67 -13.09
N GLU A 121 -21.80 -15.93 -13.34
CA GLU A 121 -22.29 -16.38 -14.64
C GLU A 121 -23.59 -15.65 -15.03
N GLU A 122 -24.57 -15.62 -14.14
CA GLU A 122 -25.85 -14.93 -14.36
C GLU A 122 -25.66 -13.43 -14.61
N ALA A 123 -24.77 -12.79 -13.85
CA ALA A 123 -24.43 -11.39 -14.05
C ALA A 123 -23.76 -11.12 -15.39
N ALA A 124 -22.83 -12.00 -15.83
CA ALA A 124 -22.16 -11.89 -17.12
C ALA A 124 -23.13 -12.11 -18.28
N GLU A 125 -23.96 -13.16 -18.23
CA GLU A 125 -24.97 -13.46 -19.22
C GLU A 125 -25.97 -12.29 -19.35
N SER A 126 -26.52 -11.81 -18.24
CA SER A 126 -27.52 -10.74 -18.23
C SER A 126 -27.02 -9.42 -18.81
N GLN A 127 -25.72 -9.15 -18.68
CA GLN A 127 -25.07 -7.96 -19.22
C GLN A 127 -24.49 -8.19 -20.63
N GLY A 128 -24.58 -9.40 -21.19
CA GLY A 128 -24.03 -9.75 -22.51
C GLY A 128 -22.50 -9.64 -22.54
N LYS A 129 -21.84 -9.96 -21.44
CA LYS A 129 -20.38 -9.85 -21.26
C LYS A 129 -19.75 -11.20 -20.97
N ILE A 130 -18.43 -11.25 -21.09
CA ILE A 130 -17.59 -12.29 -20.51
C ILE A 130 -16.90 -11.70 -19.27
N LEU A 131 -17.01 -12.38 -18.15
CA LEU A 131 -16.26 -12.02 -16.96
C LEU A 131 -14.87 -12.64 -17.06
N GLU A 132 -13.84 -11.81 -17.10
CA GLU A 132 -12.47 -12.24 -16.98
C GLU A 132 -12.14 -12.52 -15.51
N VAL A 133 -11.60 -13.72 -15.23
CA VAL A 133 -11.20 -14.11 -13.87
C VAL A 133 -9.74 -14.56 -13.86
N TRP A 134 -9.11 -14.57 -12.70
CA TRP A 134 -7.82 -15.19 -12.51
C TRP A 134 -7.84 -16.15 -11.32
N LEU A 135 -7.10 -17.26 -11.43
CA LEU A 135 -7.12 -18.33 -10.46
C LEU A 135 -6.00 -18.13 -9.44
N PRO A 136 -6.31 -17.83 -8.17
CA PRO A 136 -5.32 -17.88 -7.10
C PRO A 136 -4.95 -19.34 -6.79
N ILE A 137 -3.65 -19.63 -6.72
CA ILE A 137 -3.13 -20.93 -6.29
C ILE A 137 -2.52 -20.78 -4.89
N ASP A 138 -3.03 -21.54 -3.94
CA ASP A 138 -2.43 -21.57 -2.61
C ASP A 138 -1.25 -22.54 -2.57
N THR A 139 -0.08 -21.99 -2.65
CA THR A 139 1.18 -22.72 -2.59
C THR A 139 1.81 -22.72 -1.19
N GLY A 140 1.15 -22.09 -0.21
CA GLY A 140 1.62 -22.05 1.18
C GLY A 140 1.47 -20.69 1.89
N MET A 141 0.72 -19.74 1.32
CA MET A 141 0.29 -18.54 2.03
C MET A 141 -0.89 -18.84 2.96
N ASN A 142 -1.70 -19.86 2.63
CA ASN A 142 -2.86 -20.35 3.39
C ASN A 142 -3.88 -19.24 3.69
N ARG A 143 -4.19 -18.42 2.68
CA ARG A 143 -5.10 -17.29 2.82
C ARG A 143 -6.29 -17.36 1.86
N ILE A 144 -6.03 -17.61 0.60
CA ILE A 144 -7.01 -17.85 -0.49
C ILE A 144 -6.34 -18.72 -1.55
N GLY A 145 -7.14 -19.37 -2.36
CA GLY A 145 -6.68 -20.05 -3.56
C GLY A 145 -6.92 -21.56 -3.54
N THR A 146 -7.06 -22.11 -4.73
CA THR A 146 -7.17 -23.55 -4.96
C THR A 146 -5.82 -24.22 -4.70
N HIS A 147 -5.81 -25.38 -4.04
CA HIS A 147 -4.59 -26.16 -3.88
C HIS A 147 -4.11 -26.73 -5.22
N PRO A 148 -2.80 -26.89 -5.44
CA PRO A 148 -2.24 -27.38 -6.70
C PRO A 148 -2.91 -28.68 -7.22
N GLU A 149 -3.18 -29.62 -6.33
CA GLU A 149 -3.80 -30.91 -6.61
C GLU A 149 -5.28 -30.81 -7.04
N ASP A 150 -5.97 -29.72 -6.70
CA ASP A 150 -7.40 -29.52 -6.97
C ASP A 150 -7.65 -28.69 -8.23
N VAL A 151 -6.61 -28.13 -8.85
CA VAL A 151 -6.69 -27.23 -10.01
C VAL A 151 -7.43 -27.86 -11.17
N GLU A 152 -7.10 -29.10 -11.53
CA GLU A 152 -7.75 -29.81 -12.67
C GLU A 152 -9.26 -29.95 -12.43
N GLY A 153 -9.67 -30.33 -11.22
CA GLY A 153 -11.07 -30.48 -10.84
C GLY A 153 -11.84 -29.15 -10.90
N PHE A 154 -11.19 -28.07 -10.48
CA PHE A 154 -11.77 -26.72 -10.57
C PHE A 154 -11.92 -26.26 -12.02
N LEU A 155 -10.92 -26.48 -12.86
CA LEU A 155 -11.00 -26.15 -14.29
C LEU A 155 -12.14 -26.92 -14.99
N GLU A 156 -12.36 -28.18 -14.67
CA GLU A 156 -13.50 -28.94 -15.18
C GLU A 156 -14.85 -28.37 -14.70
N LYS A 157 -14.94 -27.91 -13.44
CA LYS A 157 -16.14 -27.22 -12.93
C LYS A 157 -16.40 -25.94 -13.71
N LEU A 158 -15.36 -25.15 -14.02
CA LEU A 158 -15.47 -23.86 -14.71
C LEU A 158 -16.03 -24.00 -16.14
N LYS A 159 -15.83 -25.11 -16.83
CA LYS A 159 -16.39 -25.35 -18.17
C LYS A 159 -17.92 -25.27 -18.24
N LYS A 160 -18.62 -25.36 -17.10
CA LYS A 160 -20.08 -25.22 -17.01
C LYS A 160 -20.56 -23.77 -17.09
N TYR A 161 -19.64 -22.81 -17.03
CA TYR A 161 -19.90 -21.38 -16.95
C TYR A 161 -19.32 -20.67 -18.18
N PRO A 162 -20.05 -20.64 -19.32
CA PRO A 162 -19.51 -20.16 -20.59
C PRO A 162 -19.24 -18.65 -20.63
N HIS A 163 -19.78 -17.87 -19.69
CA HIS A 163 -19.53 -16.44 -19.60
C HIS A 163 -18.41 -16.10 -18.59
N ILE A 164 -17.73 -17.10 -18.02
CA ILE A 164 -16.57 -16.91 -17.17
C ILE A 164 -15.32 -17.42 -17.90
N HIS A 165 -14.34 -16.55 -18.09
CA HIS A 165 -13.11 -16.87 -18.81
C HIS A 165 -11.88 -16.69 -17.90
N ILE A 166 -10.96 -17.68 -17.86
CA ILE A 166 -9.72 -17.56 -17.08
C ILE A 166 -8.72 -16.72 -17.87
N HIS A 167 -8.50 -15.51 -17.41
CA HIS A 167 -7.52 -14.56 -17.92
C HIS A 167 -6.09 -14.89 -17.48
N GLY A 168 -5.92 -15.53 -16.32
CA GLY A 168 -4.62 -15.85 -15.78
C GLY A 168 -4.67 -16.58 -14.44
N THR A 169 -3.51 -16.74 -13.85
CA THR A 169 -3.32 -17.39 -12.55
C THR A 169 -2.25 -16.67 -11.73
N PHE A 170 -2.34 -16.76 -10.42
CA PHE A 170 -1.33 -16.19 -9.54
C PHE A 170 -1.16 -16.97 -8.26
N THR A 171 0.01 -16.83 -7.65
CA THR A 171 0.26 -17.22 -6.26
C THR A 171 0.80 -16.04 -5.46
N HIS A 172 0.90 -16.17 -4.14
CA HIS A 172 1.48 -15.16 -3.28
C HIS A 172 2.51 -15.77 -2.33
N MET A 173 3.75 -15.30 -2.43
CA MET A 173 4.85 -15.81 -1.62
C MET A 173 4.78 -15.28 -0.18
N ALA A 174 4.83 -16.18 0.79
CA ALA A 174 4.69 -15.86 2.20
C ALA A 174 5.99 -15.41 2.86
N LYS A 175 7.15 -15.83 2.31
CA LYS A 175 8.49 -15.62 2.89
C LYS A 175 9.54 -15.27 1.83
N ALA A 176 9.17 -14.46 0.84
CA ALA A 176 10.13 -13.96 -0.14
C ALA A 176 10.98 -12.79 0.41
N ASP A 177 10.59 -12.21 1.53
CA ASP A 177 11.16 -11.06 2.19
C ASP A 177 12.24 -11.40 3.24
N ILE A 178 12.56 -12.67 3.43
CA ILE A 178 13.66 -13.11 4.30
C ILE A 178 14.85 -13.62 3.49
N HIS A 179 16.04 -13.60 4.05
CA HIS A 179 17.27 -14.05 3.37
C HIS A 179 17.19 -15.50 2.89
N ASP A 180 16.66 -16.41 3.72
CA ASP A 180 16.46 -17.82 3.34
C ASP A 180 15.24 -17.98 2.41
N LYS A 181 15.48 -18.05 1.10
CA LYS A 181 14.45 -18.23 0.07
C LYS A 181 13.93 -19.67 -0.08
N THR A 182 14.36 -20.62 0.76
CA THR A 182 13.98 -22.04 0.64
C THR A 182 12.46 -22.24 0.63
N THR A 183 11.73 -21.57 1.51
CA THR A 183 10.26 -21.67 1.57
C THR A 183 9.61 -21.06 0.32
N ALA A 184 10.08 -19.90 -0.13
CA ALA A 184 9.54 -19.23 -1.31
C ALA A 184 9.79 -20.06 -2.58
N ARG A 185 10.96 -20.70 -2.73
CA ARG A 185 11.24 -21.62 -3.86
C ARG A 185 10.33 -22.86 -3.83
N LYS A 186 10.07 -23.44 -2.67
CA LYS A 186 9.08 -24.53 -2.56
C LYS A 186 7.66 -24.09 -2.95
N GLN A 187 7.30 -22.83 -2.69
CA GLN A 187 6.03 -22.31 -3.18
C GLN A 187 6.03 -22.21 -4.72
N LEU A 188 7.13 -21.79 -5.35
CA LEU A 188 7.24 -21.77 -6.81
C LEU A 188 7.20 -23.19 -7.41
N GLU A 189 7.83 -24.20 -6.79
CA GLU A 189 7.73 -25.60 -7.21
C GLU A 189 6.27 -26.08 -7.24
N LYS A 190 5.50 -25.80 -6.18
CA LYS A 190 4.07 -26.09 -6.14
C LYS A 190 3.25 -25.29 -7.16
N PHE A 191 3.66 -24.05 -7.44
CA PHE A 191 3.01 -23.23 -8.46
C PHE A 191 3.25 -23.83 -9.86
N GLU A 192 4.46 -24.28 -10.16
CA GLU A 192 4.77 -25.00 -11.41
C GLU A 192 3.98 -26.31 -11.56
N GLU A 193 3.77 -27.05 -10.46
CA GLU A 193 2.88 -28.21 -10.44
C GLU A 193 1.47 -27.83 -10.87
N ALA A 194 0.88 -26.80 -10.23
CA ALA A 194 -0.44 -26.29 -10.60
C ALA A 194 -0.50 -25.85 -12.07
N LEU A 195 0.52 -25.11 -12.54
CA LEU A 195 0.62 -24.66 -13.93
C LEU A 195 0.67 -25.84 -14.92
N SER A 196 1.22 -26.99 -14.53
CA SER A 196 1.25 -28.19 -15.38
C SER A 196 -0.15 -28.73 -15.70
N HIS A 197 -1.14 -28.48 -14.84
CA HIS A 197 -2.55 -28.84 -15.01
C HIS A 197 -3.36 -27.80 -15.80
N MET A 198 -2.75 -26.65 -16.17
CA MET A 198 -3.42 -25.55 -16.86
C MET A 198 -2.98 -25.46 -18.33
N PRO A 199 -3.69 -26.07 -19.28
CA PRO A 199 -3.34 -25.96 -20.70
C PRO A 199 -3.39 -24.51 -21.20
N GLN A 200 -4.23 -23.67 -20.61
CA GLN A 200 -4.38 -22.24 -20.90
C GLN A 200 -3.08 -21.47 -20.76
N ARG A 201 -2.12 -21.93 -19.96
CA ARG A 201 -0.79 -21.29 -19.78
C ARG A 201 -0.02 -21.09 -21.09
N LEU A 202 -0.38 -21.83 -22.13
CA LEU A 202 0.23 -21.74 -23.45
C LEU A 202 -0.51 -20.76 -24.39
N GLU A 203 -1.64 -20.25 -23.97
CA GLU A 203 -2.43 -19.29 -24.73
C GLU A 203 -1.76 -17.91 -24.73
N LYS A 204 -1.83 -17.24 -25.88
CA LYS A 204 -1.28 -15.89 -25.99
C LYS A 204 -2.08 -14.92 -25.12
N GLY A 205 -1.40 -14.22 -24.22
CA GLY A 205 -1.99 -13.23 -23.32
C GLY A 205 -2.43 -13.81 -21.97
N PHE A 206 -2.28 -15.11 -21.73
CA PHE A 206 -2.53 -15.71 -20.43
C PHE A 206 -1.54 -15.17 -19.38
N ILE A 207 -2.05 -14.67 -18.27
CA ILE A 207 -1.25 -14.05 -17.22
C ILE A 207 -0.81 -15.07 -16.19
N ILE A 208 0.50 -15.09 -15.89
CA ILE A 208 1.09 -15.90 -14.83
C ILE A 208 1.88 -14.98 -13.89
N SER A 209 1.55 -14.97 -12.62
CA SER A 209 2.10 -14.01 -11.67
C SER A 209 2.39 -14.62 -10.30
N ALA A 210 3.64 -14.51 -9.83
CA ALA A 210 4.03 -14.93 -8.47
C ALA A 210 4.71 -13.79 -7.70
N ALA A 211 5.51 -12.96 -8.37
CA ALA A 211 6.32 -11.91 -7.74
C ALA A 211 5.48 -10.82 -7.07
N ASN A 212 5.51 -10.77 -5.73
CA ASN A 212 5.19 -9.58 -4.94
C ASN A 212 6.43 -8.67 -4.87
N SER A 213 6.43 -7.59 -4.08
CA SER A 213 7.59 -6.70 -3.95
C SER A 213 8.91 -7.41 -3.64
N ALA A 214 8.89 -8.37 -2.73
CA ALA A 214 10.09 -9.14 -2.37
C ALA A 214 10.55 -10.07 -3.51
N GLY A 215 9.59 -10.71 -4.19
CA GLY A 215 9.90 -11.50 -5.38
C GLY A 215 10.45 -10.67 -6.54
N VAL A 216 9.97 -9.44 -6.68
CA VAL A 216 10.50 -8.50 -7.68
C VAL A 216 11.96 -8.17 -7.40
N LEU A 217 12.31 -7.93 -6.14
CA LEU A 217 13.67 -7.57 -5.74
C LEU A 217 14.66 -8.74 -5.84
N ASP A 218 14.31 -9.91 -5.28
CA ASP A 218 15.29 -10.96 -4.95
C ASP A 218 15.08 -12.28 -5.67
N MET A 219 13.95 -12.46 -6.39
CA MET A 219 13.63 -13.77 -6.98
C MET A 219 13.23 -13.65 -8.46
N PRO A 220 14.20 -13.44 -9.38
CA PRO A 220 13.90 -13.33 -10.80
C PRO A 220 13.13 -14.54 -11.36
N GLU A 221 13.32 -15.73 -10.79
CA GLU A 221 12.57 -16.93 -11.13
C GLU A 221 11.07 -16.85 -10.85
N SER A 222 10.61 -15.87 -10.06
CA SER A 222 9.21 -15.65 -9.72
C SER A 222 8.47 -14.64 -10.64
N TRP A 223 9.18 -13.99 -11.54
CA TRP A 223 8.59 -12.87 -12.31
C TRP A 223 7.54 -13.32 -13.32
N TYR A 224 7.72 -14.52 -13.95
CA TYR A 224 6.86 -15.00 -15.03
C TYR A 224 6.61 -13.94 -16.09
N ASN A 225 5.32 -13.58 -16.35
CA ASN A 225 5.00 -12.52 -17.31
C ASN A 225 4.27 -11.32 -16.68
N LEU A 226 3.95 -11.35 -15.35
CA LEU A 226 3.38 -10.21 -14.64
C LEU A 226 3.98 -10.08 -13.24
N ALA A 227 4.68 -9.00 -12.97
CA ALA A 227 5.14 -8.62 -11.64
C ALA A 227 4.13 -7.71 -10.91
N ARG A 228 4.00 -7.88 -9.59
CA ARG A 228 3.06 -7.11 -8.73
C ARG A 228 3.80 -6.33 -7.65
N PRO A 229 4.62 -5.33 -8.00
CA PRO A 229 5.23 -4.46 -7.00
C PRO A 229 4.15 -3.69 -6.22
N GLY A 230 4.27 -3.68 -4.91
CA GLY A 230 3.41 -2.96 -3.98
C GLY A 230 4.21 -1.98 -3.15
N ILE A 231 4.67 -2.39 -1.96
CA ILE A 231 5.32 -1.48 -1.01
C ILE A 231 6.53 -0.74 -1.60
N ILE A 232 7.29 -1.37 -2.49
CA ILE A 232 8.46 -0.76 -3.13
C ILE A 232 8.12 0.39 -4.09
N LEU A 233 6.86 0.52 -4.52
CA LEU A 233 6.40 1.72 -5.25
C LEU A 233 6.49 2.97 -4.37
N TYR A 234 6.38 2.80 -3.06
CA TYR A 234 6.21 3.84 -2.06
C TYR A 234 7.46 4.06 -1.19
N GLY A 235 8.58 3.45 -1.56
CA GLY A 235 9.89 3.63 -0.94
C GLY A 235 10.35 2.51 -0.02
N PRO A 236 9.55 2.03 0.95
CA PRO A 236 10.02 0.99 1.86
C PRO A 236 10.35 -0.32 1.17
N HIS A 237 11.42 -0.95 1.60
CA HIS A 237 11.70 -2.34 1.25
C HIS A 237 10.83 -3.28 2.09
N PRO A 238 10.51 -4.50 1.61
CA PRO A 238 9.66 -5.45 2.34
C PRO A 238 10.20 -5.83 3.71
N SER A 239 11.53 -5.94 3.86
CA SER A 239 12.24 -6.16 5.11
C SER A 239 13.69 -5.72 4.99
N ASP A 240 14.42 -5.71 6.10
CA ASP A 240 15.87 -5.48 6.19
C ASP A 240 16.70 -6.72 5.87
N GLU A 241 16.06 -7.89 5.66
CA GLU A 241 16.69 -9.14 5.23
C GLU A 241 16.77 -9.30 3.70
N MET A 242 16.38 -8.28 2.92
CA MET A 242 16.46 -8.33 1.46
C MET A 242 17.92 -8.34 0.99
N ASP A 243 18.23 -9.17 -0.03
CA ASP A 243 19.56 -9.21 -0.63
C ASP A 243 19.83 -8.02 -1.56
N ASN A 244 18.78 -7.53 -2.21
CA ASN A 244 18.85 -6.39 -3.12
C ASN A 244 18.11 -5.18 -2.54
N MET A 245 18.87 -4.13 -2.27
CA MET A 245 18.35 -2.83 -1.84
C MET A 245 18.47 -1.84 -3.01
N TRP A 246 17.35 -1.62 -3.71
CA TRP A 246 17.32 -0.66 -4.81
C TRP A 246 17.25 0.77 -4.28
N ASP A 247 17.71 1.72 -5.08
CA ASP A 247 17.66 3.15 -4.74
C ASP A 247 16.22 3.66 -4.92
N LEU A 248 15.42 3.52 -3.85
CA LEU A 248 14.02 3.93 -3.81
C LEU A 248 13.85 5.15 -2.91
N GLU A 249 13.04 6.09 -3.35
CA GLU A 249 12.71 7.31 -2.62
C GLU A 249 11.40 7.16 -1.85
N TYR A 250 11.24 7.94 -0.77
CA TYR A 250 10.01 7.96 0.02
C TYR A 250 9.13 9.13 -0.42
N PRO A 251 8.03 8.88 -1.17
CA PRO A 251 7.21 9.96 -1.72
C PRO A 251 6.38 10.70 -0.67
N MET A 252 6.09 10.06 0.48
CA MET A 252 5.18 10.59 1.49
C MET A 252 5.90 11.40 2.56
N ARG A 253 5.37 12.61 2.85
CA ARG A 253 5.66 13.38 4.06
C ARG A 253 4.37 13.64 4.81
N LEU A 254 4.38 13.48 6.15
CA LEU A 254 3.29 13.91 7.02
C LEU A 254 3.71 15.21 7.69
N ILE A 255 2.99 16.28 7.39
CA ILE A 255 3.31 17.64 7.80
C ILE A 255 2.20 18.19 8.71
N SER A 256 2.61 18.94 9.71
CA SER A 256 1.76 19.76 10.56
C SER A 256 2.49 21.05 10.95
N HIS A 257 1.94 21.85 11.88
CA HIS A 257 2.55 23.09 12.33
C HIS A 257 2.40 23.25 13.84
N ILE A 258 3.32 24.00 14.46
CA ILE A 258 3.24 24.34 15.87
C ILE A 258 2.07 25.30 16.10
N THR A 259 1.16 24.95 16.99
CA THR A 259 0.01 25.80 17.35
C THR A 259 0.15 26.50 18.69
N HIS A 260 1.03 26.01 19.57
CA HIS A 260 1.25 26.58 20.88
C HIS A 260 2.67 26.28 21.38
N VAL A 261 3.26 27.23 22.07
CA VAL A 261 4.55 27.08 22.77
C VAL A 261 4.40 27.59 24.19
N GLN A 262 4.91 26.85 25.17
CA GLN A 262 4.88 27.25 26.58
C GLN A 262 6.11 26.75 27.34
N VAL A 263 6.29 27.25 28.56
CA VAL A 263 7.24 26.72 29.51
C VAL A 263 6.53 25.76 30.46
N LEU A 264 6.97 24.51 30.49
CA LEU A 264 6.62 23.52 31.49
C LEU A 264 7.63 23.62 32.63
N ARG A 265 7.15 23.86 33.85
CA ARG A 265 8.04 24.09 35.00
C ARG A 265 8.47 22.75 35.60
N LYS A 266 9.61 22.76 36.27
CA LYS A 266 10.11 21.61 37.03
C LYS A 266 9.02 21.04 37.95
N GLY A 267 8.80 19.74 37.85
CA GLY A 267 7.80 19.02 38.65
C GLY A 267 6.38 19.03 38.04
N GLU A 268 6.11 19.82 37.00
CA GLU A 268 4.82 19.78 36.30
C GLU A 268 4.75 18.57 35.36
N ALA A 269 3.56 17.98 35.31
CA ALA A 269 3.26 16.88 34.41
C ALA A 269 2.56 17.38 33.13
N ILE A 270 2.79 16.70 31.98
CA ILE A 270 2.15 17.05 30.71
C ILE A 270 1.28 15.91 30.15
N GLY A 271 0.10 16.29 29.65
CA GLY A 271 -0.84 15.40 28.98
C GLY A 271 -1.59 14.43 29.91
N TYR A 272 -2.42 13.60 29.30
CA TYR A 272 -3.25 12.63 30.02
C TYR A 272 -2.44 11.65 30.87
N GLY A 273 -2.84 11.57 32.16
CA GLY A 273 -2.22 10.65 33.13
C GLY A 273 -0.83 11.07 33.58
N GLY A 274 -0.35 12.29 33.23
CA GLY A 274 0.90 12.83 33.68
C GLY A 274 2.11 11.89 33.48
N THR A 275 2.16 11.20 32.34
CA THR A 275 3.17 10.16 32.07
C THR A 275 4.57 10.71 31.77
N TYR A 276 4.68 12.02 31.65
CA TYR A 276 5.93 12.76 31.57
C TYR A 276 5.88 13.89 32.60
N VAL A 277 6.92 14.03 33.39
CA VAL A 277 7.10 15.08 34.40
C VAL A 277 8.41 15.81 34.07
N ALA A 278 8.36 17.14 34.06
CA ALA A 278 9.53 17.94 33.78
C ALA A 278 10.57 17.86 34.94
N GLU A 279 11.79 17.49 34.62
CA GLU A 279 12.91 17.41 35.60
C GLU A 279 13.53 18.80 35.87
N GLU A 280 13.36 19.72 34.93
CA GLU A 280 13.77 21.13 34.97
C GLU A 280 12.75 21.97 34.21
N ASP A 281 12.87 23.31 34.31
CA ASP A 281 12.05 24.21 33.48
C ASP A 281 12.43 23.98 32.01
N MET A 282 11.42 23.68 31.14
CA MET A 282 11.68 23.37 29.76
C MET A 282 10.61 23.97 28.83
N ARG A 283 10.98 24.29 27.61
CA ARG A 283 10.02 24.66 26.56
C ARG A 283 9.35 23.46 25.97
N THR A 284 8.06 23.57 25.71
CA THR A 284 7.25 22.54 25.05
C THR A 284 6.42 23.18 23.96
N ALA A 285 6.08 22.40 22.93
CA ALA A 285 5.18 22.84 21.86
C ALA A 285 4.06 21.84 21.65
N THR A 286 2.93 22.33 21.12
CA THR A 286 1.74 21.52 20.79
C THR A 286 1.53 21.50 19.28
N ILE A 287 1.20 20.31 18.77
CA ILE A 287 0.94 20.04 17.36
C ILE A 287 -0.49 19.52 17.22
N PRO A 288 -1.31 20.03 16.28
CA PRO A 288 -2.72 19.67 16.12
C PRO A 288 -2.90 18.42 15.25
N ILE A 289 -2.32 17.29 15.70
CA ILE A 289 -2.47 15.97 15.11
C ILE A 289 -2.39 14.92 16.21
N GLY A 290 -3.20 13.87 16.11
CA GLY A 290 -3.26 12.84 17.12
C GLY A 290 -3.68 11.46 16.58
N TYR A 291 -4.11 10.58 17.46
CA TYR A 291 -4.41 9.20 17.05
C TYR A 291 -5.69 9.09 16.19
N ALA A 292 -6.60 10.06 16.23
CA ALA A 292 -7.76 10.08 15.33
C ALA A 292 -7.36 10.33 13.88
N ASP A 293 -6.22 10.96 13.64
CA ASP A 293 -5.65 11.23 12.31
C ASP A 293 -4.81 10.05 11.79
N GLY A 294 -4.64 9.02 12.62
CA GLY A 294 -3.84 7.84 12.30
C GLY A 294 -2.42 7.87 12.88
N PHE A 295 -2.04 8.91 13.62
CA PHE A 295 -0.73 8.98 14.26
C PHE A 295 -0.72 8.16 15.55
N HIS A 296 0.06 7.09 15.58
CA HIS A 296 -0.03 6.03 16.58
C HIS A 296 0.18 6.50 18.02
N ARG A 297 -0.81 6.24 18.89
CA ARG A 297 -0.73 6.57 20.33
C ARG A 297 0.42 5.86 21.05
N ALA A 298 0.91 4.73 20.53
CA ALA A 298 2.04 3.99 21.06
C ALA A 298 3.40 4.73 20.96
N LEU A 299 3.47 5.81 20.15
CA LEU A 299 4.62 6.73 20.06
C LEU A 299 4.75 7.64 21.29
N SER A 300 3.76 7.69 22.19
CA SER A 300 3.79 8.50 23.42
C SER A 300 5.07 8.25 24.22
N ASN A 301 5.81 9.33 24.53
CA ASN A 301 7.11 9.31 25.22
C ASN A 301 8.25 8.55 24.50
N LYS A 302 8.05 8.09 23.28
CA LYS A 302 9.03 7.26 22.54
C LYS A 302 9.44 7.85 21.20
N GLY A 303 8.48 8.39 20.47
CA GLY A 303 8.70 8.93 19.13
C GLY A 303 9.32 10.32 19.13
N SER A 304 9.66 10.78 17.94
CA SER A 304 10.15 12.14 17.67
C SER A 304 9.46 12.72 16.44
N VAL A 305 9.56 14.04 16.28
CA VAL A 305 9.18 14.79 15.09
C VAL A 305 10.35 15.70 14.70
N LEU A 306 10.30 16.26 13.49
CA LEU A 306 11.30 17.24 13.03
C LEU A 306 10.69 18.64 13.06
N VAL A 307 11.44 19.60 13.61
CA VAL A 307 11.14 21.04 13.53
C VAL A 307 12.45 21.77 13.26
N ASN A 308 12.48 22.65 12.27
CA ASN A 308 13.69 23.40 11.88
C ASN A 308 14.90 22.49 11.61
N GLY A 309 14.66 21.30 11.00
CA GLY A 309 15.71 20.32 10.70
C GLY A 309 16.30 19.60 11.92
N LYS A 310 15.63 19.63 13.07
CA LYS A 310 16.08 18.98 14.32
C LYS A 310 15.03 18.04 14.88
N ARG A 311 15.47 16.97 15.55
CA ARG A 311 14.60 16.03 16.23
C ARG A 311 14.11 16.56 17.58
N HIS A 312 12.79 16.56 17.78
CA HIS A 312 12.10 16.92 19.02
C HIS A 312 11.32 15.71 19.54
N ARG A 313 11.52 15.36 20.82
CA ARG A 313 10.87 14.19 21.42
C ARG A 313 9.39 14.44 21.67
N ILE A 314 8.56 13.45 21.41
CA ILE A 314 7.16 13.42 21.85
C ILE A 314 7.14 13.15 23.35
N ILE A 315 6.50 14.03 24.11
CA ILE A 315 6.39 13.97 25.57
C ILE A 315 4.93 13.90 26.01
N GLY A 316 4.66 13.09 27.02
CA GLY A 316 3.30 12.81 27.47
C GLY A 316 2.57 11.88 26.50
N ARG A 317 1.28 11.67 26.75
CA ARG A 317 0.43 10.84 25.89
C ARG A 317 -0.07 11.62 24.69
N ILE A 318 0.05 11.03 23.50
CA ILE A 318 -0.61 11.52 22.30
C ILE A 318 -2.11 11.47 22.54
N CYS A 319 -2.78 12.62 22.33
CA CYS A 319 -4.22 12.79 22.50
C CYS A 319 -4.96 12.42 21.19
N MET A 320 -6.28 12.61 21.17
CA MET A 320 -7.11 12.34 20.00
C MET A 320 -6.68 13.18 18.80
N ASP A 321 -6.54 14.49 19.01
CA ASP A 321 -6.35 15.50 17.96
C ASP A 321 -5.11 16.38 18.19
N GLN A 322 -4.30 16.09 19.22
CA GLN A 322 -3.11 16.89 19.57
C GLN A 322 -2.03 16.03 20.21
N MET A 323 -0.82 16.50 20.12
CA MET A 323 0.32 15.96 20.87
C MET A 323 1.29 17.06 21.28
N MET A 324 2.17 16.75 22.22
CA MET A 324 3.16 17.66 22.77
C MET A 324 4.58 17.14 22.54
N ILE A 325 5.49 18.08 22.32
CA ILE A 325 6.90 17.80 22.06
C ILE A 325 7.79 18.67 22.93
N THR A 326 9.05 18.29 23.09
CA THR A 326 10.11 19.18 23.56
C THR A 326 10.31 20.30 22.53
N ALA A 327 10.62 21.52 22.96
CA ALA A 327 10.90 22.64 22.08
C ALA A 327 12.21 23.33 22.44
N GLY A 328 13.04 23.63 21.44
CA GLY A 328 14.20 24.53 21.59
C GLY A 328 13.78 26.02 21.59
N ASP A 329 14.74 26.89 21.81
CA ASP A 329 14.50 28.36 21.78
C ASP A 329 14.15 28.87 20.39
N ASP A 330 14.53 28.13 19.36
CA ASP A 330 14.27 28.41 17.94
C ASP A 330 12.90 27.93 17.45
N VAL A 331 12.11 27.22 18.29
CA VAL A 331 10.77 26.74 17.93
C VAL A 331 9.70 27.80 18.24
N GLN A 332 8.88 28.12 17.26
CA GLN A 332 7.83 29.13 17.32
C GLN A 332 6.48 28.61 16.82
N VAL A 333 5.41 29.31 17.19
CA VAL A 333 4.07 29.07 16.63
C VAL A 333 4.10 29.36 15.13
N GLY A 334 3.58 28.42 14.34
CA GLY A 334 3.57 28.46 12.88
C GLY A 334 4.72 27.70 12.22
N ASP A 335 5.74 27.25 12.97
CA ASP A 335 6.81 26.45 12.39
C ASP A 335 6.27 25.12 11.86
N GLU A 336 6.81 24.71 10.69
CA GLU A 336 6.51 23.41 10.08
C GLU A 336 7.06 22.27 10.95
N VAL A 337 6.24 21.27 11.12
CA VAL A 337 6.59 20.02 11.80
C VAL A 337 6.48 18.86 10.81
N VAL A 338 7.55 18.08 10.64
CA VAL A 338 7.52 16.85 9.87
C VAL A 338 7.47 15.65 10.82
N LEU A 339 6.36 14.89 10.72
CA LEU A 339 6.11 13.73 11.54
C LEU A 339 6.56 12.42 10.87
N LEU A 340 6.58 12.42 9.55
CA LEU A 340 7.06 11.36 8.67
C LEU A 340 7.72 12.03 7.46
N GLY A 341 8.90 11.58 7.05
CA GLY A 341 9.65 12.11 5.91
C GLY A 341 10.82 13.00 6.32
N ARG A 342 11.33 13.79 5.37
CA ARG A 342 12.59 14.56 5.50
C ARG A 342 12.30 16.04 5.81
N GLN A 343 13.16 16.61 6.65
CA GLN A 343 13.28 18.07 6.82
C GLN A 343 14.76 18.44 6.99
N GLY A 344 15.33 19.12 6.02
CA GLY A 344 16.77 19.36 5.96
C GLY A 344 17.56 18.06 5.82
N ASP A 345 18.55 17.85 6.68
CA ASP A 345 19.39 16.64 6.69
C ASP A 345 18.76 15.49 7.51
N GLU A 346 17.75 15.76 8.32
CA GLU A 346 17.08 14.79 9.16
C GLU A 346 15.91 14.12 8.43
N VAL A 347 15.65 12.85 8.80
CA VAL A 347 14.53 12.07 8.25
C VAL A 347 13.90 11.17 9.31
N ILE A 348 12.58 11.03 9.27
CA ILE A 348 11.82 10.03 10.02
C ILE A 348 11.22 9.07 9.01
N TYR A 349 11.73 7.85 8.97
CA TYR A 349 11.25 6.79 8.08
C TYR A 349 10.02 6.08 8.66
N PRO A 350 9.11 5.55 7.82
CA PRO A 350 8.00 4.73 8.30
C PRO A 350 8.47 3.47 9.06
N GLU A 351 9.65 2.94 8.74
CA GLU A 351 10.30 1.83 9.46
C GLU A 351 10.65 2.20 10.89
N GLU A 352 11.13 3.42 11.13
CA GLU A 352 11.44 3.91 12.49
C GLU A 352 10.17 3.95 13.34
N ILE A 353 9.09 4.49 12.79
CA ILE A 353 7.78 4.52 13.45
C ILE A 353 7.30 3.09 13.71
N ALA A 354 7.33 2.24 12.68
CA ALA A 354 6.89 0.84 12.75
C ALA A 354 7.63 0.06 13.85
N ALA A 355 8.95 0.22 13.95
CA ALA A 355 9.76 -0.42 15.00
C ALA A 355 9.34 0.00 16.41
N ILE A 356 9.06 1.30 16.63
CA ILE A 356 8.64 1.81 17.95
C ILE A 356 7.27 1.26 18.36
N VAL A 357 6.34 1.13 17.39
CA VAL A 357 4.97 0.71 17.68
C VAL A 357 4.72 -0.79 17.46
N ASN A 358 5.76 -1.54 17.08
CA ASN A 358 5.75 -2.99 16.82
C ASN A 358 4.80 -3.37 15.68
N THR A 359 4.98 -2.75 14.53
CA THR A 359 4.24 -3.02 13.29
C THR A 359 5.16 -2.94 12.07
N ILE A 360 4.59 -2.76 10.89
CA ILE A 360 5.27 -2.68 9.60
C ILE A 360 5.01 -1.32 8.91
N PRO A 361 5.91 -0.85 8.01
CA PRO A 361 5.75 0.41 7.27
C PRO A 361 4.40 0.54 6.56
N HIS A 362 3.87 -0.56 6.05
CA HIS A 362 2.56 -0.62 5.39
C HIS A 362 1.44 -0.05 6.28
N GLU A 363 1.37 -0.50 7.55
CA GLU A 363 0.32 -0.07 8.48
C GLU A 363 0.48 1.40 8.86
N VAL A 364 1.71 1.86 9.04
CA VAL A 364 2.01 3.27 9.34
C VAL A 364 1.44 4.19 8.27
N MET A 365 1.75 3.93 7.00
CA MET A 365 1.30 4.75 5.88
C MET A 365 -0.21 4.63 5.63
N CYS A 366 -0.75 3.41 5.64
CA CYS A 366 -2.19 3.18 5.41
C CYS A 366 -3.08 3.73 6.53
N GLY A 367 -2.53 4.00 7.70
CA GLY A 367 -3.27 4.51 8.87
C GLY A 367 -3.72 5.97 8.75
N LEU A 368 -3.06 6.78 7.93
CA LEU A 368 -3.23 8.24 7.84
C LEU A 368 -4.47 8.66 7.01
N LYS A 369 -5.64 8.11 7.30
CA LYS A 369 -6.84 8.23 6.43
C LYS A 369 -7.58 9.57 6.54
N ARG A 370 -7.48 10.28 7.67
CA ARG A 370 -8.21 11.54 7.91
C ARG A 370 -7.45 12.79 7.47
N VAL A 371 -6.17 12.65 7.20
CA VAL A 371 -5.31 13.76 6.82
C VAL A 371 -5.43 14.01 5.31
N PRO A 372 -5.75 15.24 4.87
CA PRO A 372 -5.84 15.55 3.46
C PRO A 372 -4.49 15.43 2.76
N ARG A 373 -4.50 15.10 1.47
CA ARG A 373 -3.30 14.96 0.64
C ARG A 373 -3.14 16.12 -0.32
N ILE A 374 -1.90 16.53 -0.52
CA ILE A 374 -1.48 17.41 -1.61
C ILE A 374 -0.39 16.70 -2.42
N TYR A 375 -0.28 17.07 -3.68
CA TYR A 375 0.70 16.49 -4.59
C TYR A 375 1.66 17.58 -5.07
N VAL A 376 2.95 17.29 -4.98
CA VAL A 376 4.02 18.21 -5.39
C VAL A 376 4.92 17.58 -6.44
N ASP A 377 5.53 18.41 -7.27
CA ASP A 377 6.55 18.04 -8.25
C ASP A 377 7.85 18.76 -7.83
N GLU A 378 8.81 18.01 -7.30
CA GLU A 378 10.14 18.53 -6.93
C GLU A 378 11.27 17.88 -7.75
#